data_7864253168a261d7c2b29d8022a4de80
#
_entry.id   7864253168a261d7c2b29d8022a4de80
#
_cell.length_a   1.000
_cell.length_b   1.000
_cell.length_c   1.000
_cell.angle_alpha   90.00
_cell.angle_beta   90.00
_cell.angle_gamma   90.00
#
_symmetry.space_group_name_H-M   'P 1'
#
loop_
_entity.id
_entity.type
_entity.pdbx_description
1 polymer ?
#
loop_
_entity_poly.entity_id
_entity_poly.type
_entity_poly.pdbx_seq_one_letter_code
_entity_poly.pdbx_strand_id
1 'polypeptide(L)'
;MKYKFKSFAKINHFLKILDRRKDGYHNIQSAFQLINLFDIITFKKRSDNNINLICNIKDIQKNNSILDAINIFRKEYRVKRFGLDIYIKKNIPVGGGLGGGSSNAAVTLKALTEIWNIKTNNLLLSNLAIKLGSDVPFFLNGKNAWVEGRGDIITNMHLKPHWFILIFSQHNVSTTKIYENFRPPKKYQRYNYDDFVDDKIGNDFEKIVLQKYPSIRKSYDIVSKFTNVNLTGTGGTLFIKLDSLEEAKKVVLKIPNNQNSKIVESC
;
A
#
# COMPACT_ATOMS: atom_id res chain seq x y z
N MET A 1 28.65 -7.52 -4.04
CA MET A 1 27.73 -7.87 -2.94
C MET A 1 26.29 -7.64 -3.41
N LYS A 2 25.35 -8.52 -3.05
CA LYS A 2 23.91 -8.39 -3.35
C LYS A 2 23.14 -8.15 -2.06
N TYR A 3 22.24 -7.19 -2.08
CA TYR A 3 21.35 -6.85 -0.97
C TYR A 3 19.92 -7.22 -1.37
N LYS A 4 19.19 -7.92 -0.51
CA LYS A 4 17.85 -8.41 -0.80
C LYS A 4 16.89 -7.96 0.29
N PHE A 5 15.80 -7.29 -0.11
CA PHE A 5 14.79 -6.73 0.78
C PHE A 5 13.39 -7.23 0.43
N LYS A 6 12.57 -7.45 1.45
CA LYS A 6 11.13 -7.64 1.30
C LYS A 6 10.43 -6.29 1.40
N SER A 7 9.51 -6.03 0.49
CA SER A 7 8.69 -4.83 0.43
C SER A 7 7.23 -5.23 0.63
N PHE A 8 6.75 -5.15 1.87
CA PHE A 8 5.44 -5.66 2.29
C PHE A 8 4.29 -4.80 1.77
N ALA A 9 3.14 -5.44 1.53
CA ALA A 9 1.87 -4.78 1.28
C ALA A 9 1.21 -4.33 2.59
N LYS A 10 0.15 -3.52 2.47
CA LYS A 10 -0.74 -3.13 3.57
C LYS A 10 -2.19 -3.34 3.16
N ILE A 11 -3.06 -3.38 4.15
CA ILE A 11 -4.49 -3.14 3.99
C ILE A 11 -4.90 -1.88 4.75
N ASN A 12 -6.00 -1.27 4.31
CA ASN A 12 -6.74 -0.29 5.09
C ASN A 12 -7.89 -1.03 5.76
N HIS A 13 -7.93 -1.10 7.07
CA HIS A 13 -9.08 -1.66 7.78
C HIS A 13 -10.32 -0.82 7.55
N PHE A 14 -10.15 0.50 7.50
CA PHE A 14 -11.14 1.49 7.09
C PHE A 14 -10.45 2.63 6.37
N LEU A 15 -11.21 3.45 5.68
CA LEU A 15 -10.70 4.69 5.08
C LEU A 15 -11.80 5.75 5.06
N LYS A 16 -11.59 6.81 5.82
CA LYS A 16 -12.48 7.97 5.89
C LYS A 16 -11.85 9.18 5.26
N ILE A 17 -12.62 9.91 4.49
CA ILE A 17 -12.24 11.17 3.87
C ILE A 17 -12.92 12.28 4.67
N LEU A 18 -12.12 13.07 5.37
CA LEU A 18 -12.62 14.12 6.24
C LEU A 18 -13.00 15.36 5.44
N ASP A 19 -12.03 15.92 4.74
CA ASP A 19 -12.23 17.12 3.92
C ASP A 19 -11.25 17.20 2.76
N ARG A 20 -11.44 18.17 1.87
CA ARG A 20 -10.50 18.50 0.80
C ARG A 20 -9.63 19.66 1.19
N ARG A 21 -8.34 19.50 1.10
CA ARG A 21 -7.31 20.48 1.42
C ARG A 21 -7.15 21.52 0.29
N LYS A 22 -6.57 22.67 0.62
CA LYS A 22 -6.24 23.73 -0.36
C LYS A 22 -5.16 23.29 -1.38
N ASP A 23 -4.31 22.33 -1.01
CA ASP A 23 -3.27 21.76 -1.89
C ASP A 23 -3.80 20.69 -2.86
N GLY A 24 -5.12 20.48 -2.89
CA GLY A 24 -5.80 19.51 -3.76
C GLY A 24 -5.88 18.08 -3.22
N TYR A 25 -5.14 17.75 -2.17
CA TYR A 25 -5.24 16.49 -1.45
C TYR A 25 -6.48 16.45 -0.55
N HIS A 26 -6.68 15.32 0.12
CA HIS A 26 -7.73 15.12 1.12
C HIS A 26 -7.11 14.81 2.48
N ASN A 27 -7.74 15.31 3.55
CA ASN A 27 -7.47 14.81 4.89
C ASN A 27 -8.21 13.49 5.07
N ILE A 28 -7.49 12.47 5.53
CA ILE A 28 -8.01 11.12 5.73
C ILE A 28 -7.89 10.69 7.18
N GLN A 29 -8.62 9.65 7.55
CA GLN A 29 -8.38 8.79 8.70
C GLN A 29 -8.43 7.33 8.27
N SER A 30 -7.48 6.52 8.73
CA SER A 30 -7.40 5.10 8.39
C SER A 30 -6.56 4.32 9.41
N ALA A 31 -6.81 3.02 9.55
CA ALA A 31 -5.89 2.10 10.21
C ALA A 31 -5.20 1.23 9.16
N PHE A 32 -3.87 1.32 9.09
CA PHE A 32 -3.05 0.55 8.16
C PHE A 32 -2.41 -0.63 8.87
N GLN A 33 -2.54 -1.81 8.29
CA GLN A 33 -1.89 -3.02 8.76
C GLN A 33 -1.03 -3.64 7.66
N LEU A 34 0.22 -3.96 8.00
CA LEU A 34 1.11 -4.71 7.14
C LEU A 34 0.65 -6.16 7.02
N ILE A 35 0.80 -6.74 5.83
CA ILE A 35 0.43 -8.13 5.55
C ILE A 35 1.58 -8.88 4.88
N ASN A 36 1.65 -10.19 5.07
CA ASN A 36 2.69 -11.07 4.53
C ASN A 36 2.49 -11.39 3.02
N LEU A 37 2.20 -10.34 2.27
CA LEU A 37 2.29 -10.29 0.81
C LEU A 37 3.36 -9.25 0.47
N PHE A 38 4.41 -9.61 -0.25
CA PHE A 38 5.54 -8.71 -0.48
C PHE A 38 6.19 -8.90 -1.85
N ASP A 39 6.71 -7.80 -2.35
CA ASP A 39 7.67 -7.81 -3.46
C ASP A 39 9.08 -8.13 -2.94
N ILE A 40 9.94 -8.61 -3.81
CA ILE A 40 11.35 -8.84 -3.49
C ILE A 40 12.18 -7.90 -4.36
N ILE A 41 12.98 -7.04 -3.71
CA ILE A 41 13.89 -6.12 -4.38
C ILE A 41 15.31 -6.54 -4.08
N THR A 42 16.10 -6.76 -5.14
CA THR A 42 17.51 -7.11 -5.04
C THR A 42 18.33 -5.98 -5.67
N PHE A 43 19.27 -5.43 -4.91
CA PHE A 43 20.21 -4.42 -5.37
C PHE A 43 21.60 -5.03 -5.48
N LYS A 44 22.33 -4.70 -6.58
CA LYS A 44 23.74 -5.00 -6.76
C LYS A 44 24.46 -3.69 -7.08
N LYS A 45 25.47 -3.36 -6.26
CA LYS A 45 26.30 -2.15 -6.46
C LYS A 45 27.11 -2.27 -7.76
N ARG A 46 27.19 -1.16 -8.47
CA ARG A 46 28.00 -1.00 -9.68
C ARG A 46 29.18 -0.06 -9.40
N SER A 47 30.20 -0.15 -10.22
CA SER A 47 31.35 0.78 -10.20
C SER A 47 31.09 2.08 -10.96
N ASP A 48 30.13 2.08 -11.90
CA ASP A 48 29.70 3.25 -12.67
C ASP A 48 28.49 3.96 -11.99
N ASN A 49 27.90 4.95 -12.68
CA ASN A 49 26.76 5.73 -12.18
C ASN A 49 25.40 5.24 -12.68
N ASN A 50 25.37 4.18 -13.50
CA ASN A 50 24.17 3.74 -14.18
C ASN A 50 23.19 3.06 -13.21
N ILE A 51 21.91 3.28 -13.44
CA ILE A 51 20.82 2.57 -12.76
C ILE A 51 20.12 1.70 -13.79
N ASN A 52 20.22 0.39 -13.61
CA ASN A 52 19.51 -0.59 -14.41
C ASN A 52 18.43 -1.23 -13.56
N LEU A 53 17.18 -1.18 -14.01
CA LEU A 53 16.06 -1.81 -13.31
C LEU A 53 15.42 -2.85 -14.23
N ILE A 54 15.30 -4.08 -13.72
CA ILE A 54 14.59 -5.18 -14.35
C ILE A 54 13.43 -5.58 -13.47
N CYS A 55 12.24 -5.66 -14.07
CA CYS A 55 11.00 -6.04 -13.39
C CYS A 55 10.33 -7.18 -14.17
N ASN A 56 9.72 -8.13 -13.46
CA ASN A 56 8.91 -9.19 -14.08
C ASN A 56 7.60 -8.67 -14.70
N ILE A 57 7.21 -7.42 -14.46
CA ILE A 57 6.11 -6.71 -15.13
C ILE A 57 6.71 -5.60 -15.98
N LYS A 58 6.67 -5.75 -17.31
CA LYS A 58 7.34 -4.83 -18.26
C LYS A 58 6.79 -3.40 -18.22
N ASP A 59 5.47 -3.25 -18.07
CA ASP A 59 4.79 -1.95 -18.15
C ASP A 59 5.19 -0.94 -17.07
N ILE A 60 5.64 -1.43 -15.90
CA ILE A 60 6.06 -0.57 -14.79
C ILE A 60 7.58 -0.37 -14.71
N GLN A 61 8.34 -0.86 -15.68
CA GLN A 61 9.80 -0.76 -15.64
C GLN A 61 10.31 0.67 -15.82
N LYS A 62 9.63 1.48 -16.65
CA LYS A 62 10.03 2.87 -16.93
C LYS A 62 9.50 3.85 -15.87
N ASN A 63 8.25 3.71 -15.47
CA ASN A 63 7.60 4.55 -14.45
C ASN A 63 7.55 3.78 -13.13
N ASN A 64 8.64 3.81 -12.38
CA ASN A 64 8.82 2.97 -11.20
C ASN A 64 9.23 3.79 -9.98
N SER A 65 8.47 3.67 -8.90
CA SER A 65 8.72 4.36 -7.63
C SER A 65 10.12 4.12 -7.03
N ILE A 66 10.77 3.01 -7.40
CA ILE A 66 12.17 2.75 -7.04
C ILE A 66 13.09 3.77 -7.71
N LEU A 67 12.88 4.06 -9.00
CA LEU A 67 13.68 5.05 -9.73
C LEU A 67 13.46 6.45 -9.17
N ASP A 68 12.22 6.80 -8.84
CA ASP A 68 11.89 8.09 -8.21
C ASP A 68 12.58 8.23 -6.85
N ALA A 69 12.55 7.17 -6.03
CA ALA A 69 13.23 7.14 -4.74
C ALA A 69 14.76 7.31 -4.87
N ILE A 70 15.38 6.66 -5.86
CA ILE A 70 16.80 6.81 -6.14
C ILE A 70 17.12 8.25 -6.57
N ASN A 71 16.33 8.82 -7.47
CA ASN A 71 16.58 10.15 -8.00
C ASN A 71 16.48 11.22 -6.90
N ILE A 72 15.42 11.18 -6.08
CA ILE A 72 15.25 12.13 -4.98
C ILE A 72 16.34 11.96 -3.92
N PHE A 73 16.75 10.71 -3.61
CA PHE A 73 17.81 10.41 -2.66
C PHE A 73 19.16 10.92 -3.16
N ARG A 74 19.51 10.66 -4.42
CA ARG A 74 20.74 11.18 -5.05
C ARG A 74 20.81 12.70 -5.02
N LYS A 75 19.71 13.38 -5.30
CA LYS A 75 19.62 14.85 -5.26
C LYS A 75 19.85 15.37 -3.85
N GLU A 76 19.18 14.81 -2.86
CA GLU A 76 19.27 15.25 -1.45
C GLU A 76 20.68 15.08 -0.89
N TYR A 77 21.26 13.88 -1.04
CA TYR A 77 22.56 13.56 -0.47
C TYR A 77 23.74 13.85 -1.41
N ARG A 78 23.49 14.51 -2.57
CA ARG A 78 24.51 14.86 -3.59
C ARG A 78 25.37 13.67 -4.02
N VAL A 79 24.75 12.48 -4.13
CA VAL A 79 25.45 11.24 -4.51
C VAL A 79 25.75 11.26 -6.01
N LYS A 80 27.03 11.48 -6.37
CA LYS A 80 27.48 11.56 -7.77
C LYS A 80 28.03 10.24 -8.32
N ARG A 81 28.39 9.31 -7.47
CA ARG A 81 28.99 8.00 -7.84
C ARG A 81 28.21 6.89 -7.16
N PHE A 82 28.15 5.72 -7.74
CA PHE A 82 27.44 4.52 -7.29
C PHE A 82 26.15 4.23 -8.07
N GLY A 83 26.32 3.43 -9.14
CA GLY A 83 25.20 2.84 -9.87
C GLY A 83 24.65 1.61 -9.16
N LEU A 84 23.51 1.13 -9.66
CA LEU A 84 22.84 -0.05 -9.16
C LEU A 84 22.26 -0.87 -10.31
N ASP A 85 22.45 -2.19 -10.25
CA ASP A 85 21.58 -3.15 -10.93
C ASP A 85 20.48 -3.56 -9.94
N ILE A 86 19.24 -3.42 -10.36
CA ILE A 86 18.06 -3.63 -9.51
C ILE A 86 17.16 -4.67 -10.16
N TYR A 87 16.82 -5.72 -9.40
CA TYR A 87 15.91 -6.75 -9.81
C TYR A 87 14.70 -6.76 -8.87
N ILE A 88 13.52 -6.50 -9.42
CA ILE A 88 12.28 -6.55 -8.65
C ILE A 88 11.40 -7.71 -9.12
N LYS A 89 11.03 -8.59 -8.17
CA LYS A 89 9.96 -9.57 -8.34
C LYS A 89 8.69 -9.01 -7.71
N LYS A 90 7.79 -8.51 -8.55
CA LYS A 90 6.48 -8.02 -8.15
C LYS A 90 5.54 -9.18 -7.88
N ASN A 91 5.03 -9.25 -6.67
CA ASN A 91 3.97 -10.15 -6.23
C ASN A 91 2.74 -9.37 -5.76
N ILE A 92 2.90 -8.10 -5.37
CA ILE A 92 1.79 -7.20 -5.01
C ILE A 92 1.16 -6.68 -6.29
N PRO A 93 -0.15 -6.90 -6.52
CA PRO A 93 -0.85 -6.38 -7.70
C PRO A 93 -0.73 -4.87 -7.85
N VAL A 94 -0.49 -4.41 -9.07
CA VAL A 94 -0.44 -2.98 -9.41
C VAL A 94 -1.86 -2.43 -9.42
N GLY A 95 -2.07 -1.25 -8.82
CA GLY A 95 -3.41 -0.62 -8.75
C GLY A 95 -4.39 -1.33 -7.81
N GLY A 96 -3.90 -2.26 -6.97
CA GLY A 96 -4.72 -3.05 -6.06
C GLY A 96 -5.12 -2.36 -4.74
N GLY A 97 -4.70 -1.12 -4.47
CA GLY A 97 -4.97 -0.47 -3.18
C GLY A 97 -4.10 -0.98 -2.02
N LEU A 98 -3.10 -1.83 -2.30
CA LEU A 98 -2.24 -2.52 -1.32
C LEU A 98 -0.91 -1.79 -1.05
N GLY A 99 -0.69 -0.62 -1.64
CA GLY A 99 0.48 0.24 -1.38
C GLY A 99 1.82 -0.27 -1.94
N GLY A 100 1.82 -1.23 -2.89
CA GLY A 100 3.04 -1.88 -3.36
C GLY A 100 4.11 -0.92 -3.91
N GLY A 101 3.74 0.08 -4.69
CA GLY A 101 4.66 1.10 -5.21
C GLY A 101 5.27 1.95 -4.09
N SER A 102 4.45 2.39 -3.13
CA SER A 102 4.89 3.19 -1.97
C SER A 102 5.81 2.37 -1.06
N SER A 103 5.51 1.09 -0.87
CA SER A 103 6.38 0.17 -0.14
C SER A 103 7.74 0.01 -0.83
N ASN A 104 7.73 -0.16 -2.16
CA ASN A 104 8.98 -0.26 -2.93
C ASN A 104 9.84 1.01 -2.79
N ALA A 105 9.23 2.20 -2.85
CA ALA A 105 9.92 3.47 -2.63
C ALA A 105 10.54 3.57 -1.23
N ALA A 106 9.76 3.26 -0.19
CA ALA A 106 10.22 3.31 1.20
C ALA A 106 11.39 2.36 1.48
N VAL A 107 11.25 1.10 1.01
CA VAL A 107 12.34 0.10 1.11
C VAL A 107 13.58 0.58 0.35
N THR A 108 13.41 1.19 -0.80
CA THR A 108 14.54 1.73 -1.57
C THR A 108 15.25 2.84 -0.80
N LEU A 109 14.54 3.80 -0.20
CA LEU A 109 15.17 4.84 0.63
C LEU A 109 16.04 4.23 1.74
N LYS A 110 15.51 3.22 2.48
CA LYS A 110 16.26 2.50 3.52
C LYS A 110 17.47 1.76 2.94
N ALA A 111 17.27 1.03 1.84
CA ALA A 111 18.34 0.27 1.20
C ALA A 111 19.50 1.16 0.74
N LEU A 112 19.21 2.35 0.21
CA LEU A 112 20.24 3.28 -0.26
C LEU A 112 21.13 3.80 0.87
N THR A 113 20.59 4.01 2.06
CA THR A 113 21.41 4.41 3.23
C THR A 113 22.44 3.35 3.57
N GLU A 114 22.04 2.08 3.55
CA GLU A 114 22.90 0.93 3.82
C GLU A 114 23.89 0.70 2.67
N ILE A 115 23.42 0.58 1.43
CA ILE A 115 24.23 0.22 0.25
C ILE A 115 25.30 1.27 -0.05
N TRP A 116 24.95 2.54 0.10
CA TRP A 116 25.85 3.66 -0.18
C TRP A 116 26.56 4.19 1.07
N ASN A 117 26.29 3.60 2.24
CA ASN A 117 26.84 4.00 3.54
C ASN A 117 26.64 5.50 3.82
N ILE A 118 25.42 5.98 3.62
CA ILE A 118 25.04 7.38 3.82
C ILE A 118 24.48 7.57 5.23
N LYS A 119 25.13 8.41 6.03
CA LYS A 119 24.60 8.83 7.33
C LYS A 119 23.36 9.71 7.10
N THR A 120 22.25 9.34 7.70
CA THR A 120 20.99 10.06 7.62
C THR A 120 20.25 9.98 8.96
N ASN A 121 19.16 10.73 9.09
CA ASN A 121 18.25 10.64 10.22
C ASN A 121 16.80 10.41 9.74
N ASN A 122 15.95 10.02 10.67
CA ASN A 122 14.56 9.69 10.37
C ASN A 122 13.78 10.89 9.78
N LEU A 123 14.08 12.11 10.22
CA LEU A 123 13.41 13.32 9.73
C LEU A 123 13.70 13.56 8.24
N LEU A 124 14.95 13.46 7.82
CA LEU A 124 15.33 13.63 6.42
C LEU A 124 14.71 12.56 5.53
N LEU A 125 14.75 11.28 5.95
CA LEU A 125 14.09 10.21 5.20
C LEU A 125 12.58 10.38 5.13
N SER A 126 11.93 10.83 6.21
CA SER A 126 10.50 11.13 6.23
C SER A 126 10.14 12.25 5.26
N ASN A 127 10.95 13.31 5.17
CA ASN A 127 10.76 14.39 4.22
C ASN A 127 10.86 13.91 2.76
N LEU A 128 11.76 12.97 2.47
CA LEU A 128 11.85 12.34 1.15
C LEU A 128 10.63 11.43 0.88
N ALA A 129 10.20 10.67 1.87
CA ALA A 129 9.06 9.78 1.76
C ALA A 129 7.77 10.54 1.42
N ILE A 130 7.51 11.67 2.09
CA ILE A 130 6.34 12.53 1.84
C ILE A 130 6.31 13.06 0.39
N LYS A 131 7.48 13.36 -0.18
CA LYS A 131 7.60 13.83 -1.57
C LYS A 131 7.33 12.72 -2.60
N LEU A 132 7.57 11.46 -2.23
CA LEU A 132 7.37 10.29 -3.10
C LEU A 132 5.91 9.80 -3.14
N GLY A 133 5.15 10.02 -2.07
CA GLY A 133 3.74 9.65 -2.03
C GLY A 133 3.18 9.52 -0.63
N SER A 134 1.86 9.60 -0.52
CA SER A 134 1.14 9.64 0.76
C SER A 134 1.34 8.41 1.63
N ASP A 135 1.42 7.21 1.05
CA ASP A 135 1.61 5.97 1.81
C ASP A 135 3.09 5.66 2.11
N VAL A 136 4.06 6.37 1.47
CA VAL A 136 5.49 6.08 1.64
C VAL A 136 5.98 6.26 3.08
N PRO A 137 5.55 7.30 3.82
CA PRO A 137 5.90 7.46 5.23
C PRO A 137 5.48 6.29 6.12
N PHE A 138 4.30 5.71 5.89
CA PHE A 138 3.84 4.51 6.61
C PHE A 138 4.79 3.33 6.42
N PHE A 139 5.17 3.04 5.17
CA PHE A 139 6.11 1.94 4.89
C PHE A 139 7.53 2.24 5.39
N LEU A 140 7.92 3.50 5.41
CA LEU A 140 9.18 3.92 6.01
C LEU A 140 9.17 3.69 7.54
N ASN A 141 8.06 3.98 8.21
CA ASN A 141 7.84 3.66 9.63
C ASN A 141 7.91 2.15 9.88
N GLY A 142 7.27 1.33 9.03
CA GLY A 142 7.37 -0.13 9.05
C GLY A 142 6.61 -0.81 10.21
N LYS A 143 5.61 -0.14 10.78
CA LYS A 143 4.73 -0.65 11.85
C LYS A 143 3.28 -0.36 11.49
N ASN A 144 2.36 -1.16 12.03
CA ASN A 144 0.93 -0.88 11.94
C ASN A 144 0.63 0.48 12.58
N ALA A 145 -0.28 1.24 11.99
CA ALA A 145 -0.49 2.62 12.40
C ALA A 145 -1.89 3.14 12.14
N TRP A 146 -2.31 4.04 13.00
CA TRP A 146 -3.36 5.01 12.72
C TRP A 146 -2.77 6.11 11.86
N VAL A 147 -3.43 6.42 10.75
CA VAL A 147 -2.91 7.32 9.72
C VAL A 147 -3.91 8.45 9.49
N GLU A 148 -3.41 9.69 9.55
CA GLU A 148 -4.18 10.91 9.36
C GLU A 148 -3.47 11.89 8.41
N GLY A 149 -4.03 13.09 8.29
CA GLY A 149 -3.55 14.08 7.34
C GLY A 149 -3.81 13.62 5.91
N ARG A 150 -2.83 13.77 5.00
CA ARG A 150 -2.91 13.20 3.66
C ARG A 150 -2.37 11.74 3.57
N GLY A 151 -2.05 11.12 4.73
CA GLY A 151 -1.35 9.85 4.88
C GLY A 151 0.02 10.00 5.54
N ASP A 152 0.35 11.20 6.01
CA ASP A 152 1.67 11.61 6.52
C ASP A 152 1.73 11.76 8.05
N ILE A 153 0.62 11.82 8.75
CA ILE A 153 0.55 11.80 10.21
C ILE A 153 0.34 10.34 10.65
N ILE A 154 1.37 9.78 11.30
CA ILE A 154 1.43 8.34 11.60
C ILE A 154 1.60 8.14 13.10
N THR A 155 0.61 7.49 13.71
CA THR A 155 0.66 7.07 15.11
C THR A 155 0.70 5.56 15.16
N ASN A 156 1.78 4.98 15.69
CA ASN A 156 1.91 3.53 15.83
C ASN A 156 0.75 2.97 16.65
N MET A 157 0.20 1.84 16.20
CA MET A 157 -0.84 1.15 16.94
C MET A 157 -0.60 -0.36 16.97
N HIS A 158 -1.03 -0.98 18.07
CA HIS A 158 -1.07 -2.42 18.17
C HIS A 158 -2.39 -2.94 17.59
N LEU A 159 -2.28 -3.70 16.52
CA LEU A 159 -3.42 -4.40 15.92
C LEU A 159 -3.31 -5.88 16.24
N LYS A 160 -4.44 -6.49 16.59
CA LYS A 160 -4.54 -7.93 16.76
C LYS A 160 -4.10 -8.63 15.47
N PRO A 161 -3.34 -9.72 15.53
CA PRO A 161 -3.04 -10.53 14.37
C PRO A 161 -4.31 -11.11 13.76
N HIS A 162 -4.40 -11.05 12.42
CA HIS A 162 -5.52 -11.59 11.67
C HIS A 162 -5.03 -12.31 10.43
N TRP A 163 -5.86 -13.19 9.92
CA TRP A 163 -5.77 -13.76 8.60
C TRP A 163 -6.68 -12.99 7.64
N PHE A 164 -6.23 -12.86 6.40
CA PHE A 164 -7.01 -12.17 5.38
C PHE A 164 -7.12 -13.05 4.14
N ILE A 165 -8.30 -13.03 3.51
CA ILE A 165 -8.44 -13.49 2.15
C ILE A 165 -8.50 -12.26 1.28
N LEU A 166 -7.51 -12.07 0.40
CA LEU A 166 -7.49 -11.02 -0.59
C LEU A 166 -8.16 -11.53 -1.86
N ILE A 167 -9.03 -10.73 -2.48
CA ILE A 167 -9.67 -11.02 -3.76
C ILE A 167 -9.27 -9.92 -4.71
N PHE A 168 -8.50 -10.28 -5.75
CA PHE A 168 -7.91 -9.34 -6.68
C PHE A 168 -8.81 -9.10 -7.88
N SER A 169 -9.07 -7.83 -8.19
CA SER A 169 -9.73 -7.46 -9.44
C SER A 169 -8.77 -7.63 -10.63
N GLN A 170 -9.34 -7.94 -11.78
CA GLN A 170 -8.60 -7.93 -13.05
C GLN A 170 -8.32 -6.51 -13.57
N HIS A 171 -8.95 -5.48 -12.98
CA HIS A 171 -8.84 -4.09 -13.41
C HIS A 171 -7.97 -3.29 -12.44
N ASN A 172 -7.05 -2.51 -13.01
CA ASN A 172 -6.30 -1.52 -12.26
C ASN A 172 -7.20 -0.32 -11.93
N VAL A 173 -7.35 -0.03 -10.64
CA VAL A 173 -8.10 1.14 -10.18
C VAL A 173 -7.14 2.32 -10.05
N SER A 174 -7.46 3.41 -10.75
CA SER A 174 -6.68 4.64 -10.65
C SER A 174 -7.06 5.40 -9.37
N THR A 175 -6.15 5.44 -8.41
CA THR A 175 -6.29 6.21 -7.17
C THR A 175 -6.67 7.66 -7.45
N THR A 176 -5.97 8.33 -8.35
CA THR A 176 -6.21 9.73 -8.73
C THR A 176 -7.66 9.93 -9.19
N LYS A 177 -8.15 9.07 -10.11
CA LYS A 177 -9.53 9.18 -10.62
C LYS A 177 -10.59 8.92 -9.55
N ILE A 178 -10.30 8.09 -8.53
CA ILE A 178 -11.25 7.87 -7.43
C ILE A 178 -11.32 9.12 -6.56
N TYR A 179 -10.18 9.68 -6.13
CA TYR A 179 -10.14 10.91 -5.34
C TYR A 179 -10.77 12.12 -6.06
N GLU A 180 -10.50 12.31 -7.36
CA GLU A 180 -11.08 13.39 -8.18
C GLU A 180 -12.61 13.33 -8.27
N ASN A 181 -13.16 12.12 -8.32
CA ASN A 181 -14.60 11.91 -8.43
C ASN A 181 -15.30 11.83 -7.08
N PHE A 182 -14.57 11.78 -5.98
CA PHE A 182 -15.15 11.73 -4.64
C PHE A 182 -15.59 13.12 -4.19
N ARG A 183 -16.74 13.18 -3.55
CA ARG A 183 -17.28 14.40 -2.92
C ARG A 183 -17.34 14.17 -1.43
N PRO A 184 -16.45 14.80 -0.64
CA PRO A 184 -16.49 14.67 0.81
C PRO A 184 -17.83 15.14 1.38
N PRO A 185 -18.32 14.54 2.46
CA PRO A 185 -19.51 14.99 3.13
C PRO A 185 -19.33 16.41 3.66
N LYS A 186 -20.41 17.22 3.69
CA LYS A 186 -20.37 18.59 4.23
C LYS A 186 -19.99 18.64 5.72
N LYS A 187 -20.35 17.59 6.46
CA LYS A 187 -19.95 17.35 7.85
C LYS A 187 -19.29 16.00 7.91
N TYR A 188 -18.06 15.95 8.39
CA TYR A 188 -17.33 14.69 8.60
C TYR A 188 -17.31 14.33 10.08
N GLN A 189 -17.29 13.03 10.34
CA GLN A 189 -17.10 12.48 11.68
C GLN A 189 -15.62 12.07 11.80
N ARG A 190 -14.99 12.46 12.91
CA ARG A 190 -13.73 11.88 13.32
C ARG A 190 -14.01 10.65 14.17
N TYR A 191 -13.16 9.66 14.00
CA TYR A 191 -13.23 8.38 14.69
C TYR A 191 -12.05 8.25 15.64
N ASN A 192 -12.23 7.46 16.69
CA ASN A 192 -11.18 7.13 17.65
C ASN A 192 -10.89 5.61 17.61
N TYR A 193 -9.99 5.18 18.48
CA TYR A 193 -9.59 3.78 18.54
C TYR A 193 -10.77 2.86 18.91
N ASP A 194 -11.66 3.28 19.82
CA ASP A 194 -12.79 2.47 20.26
C ASP A 194 -13.81 2.27 19.12
N ASP A 195 -14.07 3.30 18.31
CA ASP A 195 -14.90 3.19 17.11
C ASP A 195 -14.33 2.16 16.11
N PHE A 196 -13.01 2.10 16.01
CA PHE A 196 -12.33 1.14 15.13
C PHE A 196 -12.42 -0.30 15.66
N VAL A 197 -12.24 -0.52 16.97
CA VAL A 197 -12.30 -1.84 17.59
C VAL A 197 -13.69 -2.47 17.41
N ASP A 198 -14.73 -1.65 17.40
CA ASP A 198 -16.10 -2.10 17.19
C ASP A 198 -16.46 -2.40 15.71
N ASP A 199 -15.49 -2.35 14.79
CA ASP A 199 -15.69 -2.56 13.33
C ASP A 199 -16.81 -1.69 12.70
N LYS A 200 -17.07 -0.50 13.27
CA LYS A 200 -18.15 0.41 12.82
C LYS A 200 -17.75 1.30 11.66
N ILE A 201 -16.47 1.28 11.25
CA ILE A 201 -15.91 2.21 10.28
C ILE A 201 -15.67 1.50 8.96
N GLY A 202 -16.32 1.95 7.88
CA GLY A 202 -16.16 1.42 6.53
C GLY A 202 -15.16 2.24 5.67
N ASN A 203 -15.15 1.94 4.37
CA ASN A 203 -14.35 2.64 3.38
C ASN A 203 -15.24 3.60 2.55
N ASP A 204 -14.97 4.90 2.61
CA ASP A 204 -15.76 5.92 1.90
C ASP A 204 -15.71 5.78 0.37
N PHE A 205 -14.69 5.13 -0.17
CA PHE A 205 -14.61 4.87 -1.60
C PHE A 205 -15.39 3.64 -2.06
N GLU A 206 -15.87 2.79 -1.16
CA GLU A 206 -16.52 1.53 -1.53
C GLU A 206 -17.67 1.75 -2.50
N LYS A 207 -18.60 2.66 -2.16
CA LYS A 207 -19.76 2.94 -3.00
C LYS A 207 -19.36 3.38 -4.42
N ILE A 208 -18.42 4.32 -4.55
CA ILE A 208 -17.98 4.83 -5.86
C ILE A 208 -17.20 3.79 -6.66
N VAL A 209 -16.39 2.97 -5.99
CA VAL A 209 -15.63 1.90 -6.63
C VAL A 209 -16.57 0.82 -7.16
N LEU A 210 -17.53 0.36 -6.33
CA LEU A 210 -18.51 -0.64 -6.73
C LEU A 210 -19.43 -0.15 -7.87
N GLN A 211 -19.73 1.14 -7.92
CA GLN A 211 -20.49 1.72 -9.04
C GLN A 211 -19.68 1.81 -10.33
N LYS A 212 -18.39 2.17 -10.22
CA LYS A 212 -17.55 2.46 -11.38
C LYS A 212 -16.89 1.23 -11.99
N TYR A 213 -16.72 0.17 -11.20
CA TYR A 213 -16.00 -1.06 -11.61
C TYR A 213 -16.90 -2.30 -11.46
N PRO A 214 -17.68 -2.67 -12.53
CA PRO A 214 -18.63 -3.79 -12.46
C PRO A 214 -18.00 -5.13 -12.09
N SER A 215 -16.71 -5.36 -12.44
CA SER A 215 -16.02 -6.60 -12.06
C SER A 215 -15.77 -6.68 -10.55
N ILE A 216 -15.42 -5.56 -9.91
CA ILE A 216 -15.23 -5.49 -8.44
C ILE A 216 -16.61 -5.66 -7.77
N ARG A 217 -17.64 -4.99 -8.29
CA ARG A 217 -19.01 -5.15 -7.82
C ARG A 217 -19.47 -6.61 -7.87
N LYS A 218 -19.23 -7.29 -8.99
CA LYS A 218 -19.60 -8.71 -9.14
C LYS A 218 -18.90 -9.58 -8.08
N SER A 219 -17.61 -9.37 -7.84
CA SER A 219 -16.88 -10.10 -6.80
C SER A 219 -17.42 -9.79 -5.41
N TYR A 220 -17.70 -8.53 -5.12
CA TYR A 220 -18.31 -8.09 -3.87
C TYR A 220 -19.67 -8.76 -3.64
N ASP A 221 -20.58 -8.71 -4.63
CA ASP A 221 -21.95 -9.28 -4.54
C ASP A 221 -21.94 -10.81 -4.37
N ILE A 222 -20.93 -11.50 -4.90
CA ILE A 222 -20.77 -12.94 -4.72
C ILE A 222 -20.35 -13.26 -3.29
N VAL A 223 -19.31 -12.56 -2.80
CA VAL A 223 -18.67 -12.89 -1.52
C VAL A 223 -19.50 -12.39 -0.33
N SER A 224 -20.15 -11.24 -0.45
CA SER A 224 -20.99 -10.66 0.61
C SER A 224 -22.21 -11.52 0.96
N LYS A 225 -22.56 -12.51 0.14
CA LYS A 225 -23.65 -13.46 0.45
C LYS A 225 -23.34 -14.40 1.62
N PHE A 226 -22.07 -14.60 1.95
CA PHE A 226 -21.69 -15.58 2.97
C PHE A 226 -20.64 -15.08 3.98
N THR A 227 -20.11 -13.86 3.81
CA THR A 227 -19.17 -13.27 4.75
C THR A 227 -19.08 -11.75 4.58
N ASN A 228 -18.57 -11.05 5.60
CA ASN A 228 -18.27 -9.63 5.49
C ASN A 228 -17.05 -9.43 4.58
N VAL A 229 -17.21 -8.58 3.58
CA VAL A 229 -16.16 -8.22 2.62
C VAL A 229 -15.94 -6.72 2.63
N ASN A 230 -14.70 -6.31 2.60
CA ASN A 230 -14.28 -4.91 2.71
C ASN A 230 -13.41 -4.52 1.51
N LEU A 231 -13.40 -3.24 1.17
CA LEU A 231 -12.51 -2.66 0.17
C LEU A 231 -11.26 -2.09 0.83
N THR A 232 -10.05 -2.40 0.31
CA THR A 232 -8.83 -1.75 0.79
C THR A 232 -8.41 -0.59 -0.13
N GLY A 233 -8.05 0.53 0.49
CA GLY A 233 -7.59 1.74 -0.23
C GLY A 233 -8.66 2.28 -1.19
N THR A 234 -8.22 2.64 -2.38
CA THR A 234 -9.09 3.12 -3.48
C THR A 234 -9.64 2.01 -4.36
N GLY A 235 -9.46 0.75 -3.98
CA GLY A 235 -9.98 -0.40 -4.71
C GLY A 235 -8.94 -1.23 -5.45
N GLY A 236 -9.42 -2.15 -6.29
CA GLY A 236 -8.61 -3.17 -6.96
C GLY A 236 -8.48 -4.46 -6.14
N THR A 237 -8.61 -4.38 -4.81
CA THR A 237 -8.62 -5.55 -3.94
C THR A 237 -9.73 -5.45 -2.91
N LEU A 238 -10.51 -6.51 -2.77
CA LEU A 238 -11.41 -6.75 -1.65
C LEU A 238 -10.69 -7.64 -0.64
N PHE A 239 -11.07 -7.54 0.64
CA PHE A 239 -10.53 -8.42 1.66
C PHE A 239 -11.59 -8.89 2.66
N ILE A 240 -11.37 -10.08 3.19
CA ILE A 240 -12.14 -10.68 4.28
C ILE A 240 -11.18 -10.79 5.46
N LYS A 241 -11.57 -10.29 6.63
CA LYS A 241 -10.83 -10.39 7.90
C LYS A 241 -11.29 -11.61 8.68
N LEU A 242 -10.37 -12.43 9.18
CA LEU A 242 -10.64 -13.70 9.86
C LEU A 242 -9.65 -13.88 11.02
N ASP A 243 -10.11 -14.60 12.06
CA ASP A 243 -9.33 -14.77 13.28
C ASP A 243 -8.35 -15.96 13.23
N SER A 244 -8.56 -16.90 12.30
CA SER A 244 -7.69 -18.09 12.18
C SER A 244 -7.45 -18.53 10.74
N LEU A 245 -6.35 -19.27 10.53
CA LEU A 245 -6.05 -19.91 9.25
C LEU A 245 -7.09 -20.95 8.87
N GLU A 246 -7.59 -21.70 9.86
CA GLU A 246 -8.62 -22.72 9.62
C GLU A 246 -9.90 -22.10 9.10
N GLU A 247 -10.32 -20.99 9.69
CA GLU A 247 -11.46 -20.22 9.19
C GLU A 247 -11.21 -19.71 7.77
N ALA A 248 -10.03 -19.14 7.51
CA ALA A 248 -9.66 -18.67 6.19
C ALA A 248 -9.70 -19.80 5.14
N LYS A 249 -9.22 -20.99 5.48
CA LYS A 249 -9.29 -22.18 4.60
C LYS A 249 -10.74 -22.61 4.32
N LYS A 250 -11.63 -22.53 5.31
CA LYS A 250 -13.07 -22.87 5.13
C LYS A 250 -13.77 -21.83 4.27
N VAL A 251 -13.49 -20.56 4.47
CA VAL A 251 -14.13 -19.46 3.73
C VAL A 251 -13.63 -19.41 2.28
N VAL A 252 -12.33 -19.62 2.02
CA VAL A 252 -11.79 -19.57 0.66
C VAL A 252 -12.40 -20.64 -0.25
N LEU A 253 -12.80 -21.81 0.28
CA LEU A 253 -13.48 -22.87 -0.47
C LEU A 253 -14.87 -22.46 -0.99
N LYS A 254 -15.49 -21.44 -0.37
CA LYS A 254 -16.78 -20.90 -0.81
C LYS A 254 -16.62 -19.84 -1.92
N ILE A 255 -15.39 -19.35 -2.12
CA ILE A 255 -15.09 -18.36 -3.16
C ILE A 255 -14.98 -19.12 -4.50
N PRO A 256 -15.73 -18.71 -5.55
CA PRO A 256 -15.67 -19.37 -6.83
C PRO A 256 -14.24 -19.38 -7.43
N ASN A 257 -13.85 -20.49 -8.06
CA ASN A 257 -12.49 -20.66 -8.63
C ASN A 257 -12.09 -19.63 -9.69
N ASN A 258 -13.04 -18.94 -10.29
CA ASN A 258 -12.78 -17.85 -11.24
C ASN A 258 -12.44 -16.52 -10.56
N GLN A 259 -12.48 -16.45 -9.23
CA GLN A 259 -12.01 -15.31 -8.44
C GLN A 259 -10.54 -15.52 -8.07
N ASN A 260 -9.68 -14.60 -8.48
CA ASN A 260 -8.28 -14.63 -8.07
C ASN A 260 -8.17 -14.23 -6.59
N SER A 261 -7.95 -15.20 -5.71
CA SER A 261 -7.89 -14.99 -4.28
C SER A 261 -6.61 -15.55 -3.65
N LYS A 262 -6.21 -14.99 -2.51
CA LYS A 262 -5.03 -15.42 -1.76
C LYS A 262 -5.24 -15.23 -0.26
N ILE A 263 -4.93 -16.28 0.53
CA ILE A 263 -4.84 -16.18 1.98
C ILE A 263 -3.49 -15.56 2.34
N VAL A 264 -3.51 -14.59 3.24
CA VAL A 264 -2.32 -13.93 3.80
C VAL A 264 -2.55 -13.67 5.30
N GLU A 265 -1.47 -13.53 6.06
CA GLU A 265 -1.52 -13.13 7.46
C GLU A 265 -1.05 -11.69 7.64
N SER A 266 -1.41 -11.06 8.75
CA SER A 266 -0.81 -9.80 9.19
C SER A 266 0.65 -9.99 9.60
N CYS A 267 1.46 -8.94 9.51
CA CYS A 267 2.85 -8.91 9.97
C CYS A 267 2.95 -8.27 11.36
#